data_b32c77b21748c962943235ab4e48d567
#
_entry.id   b32c77b21748c962943235ab4e48d567
#
_cell.length_a   1.000
_cell.length_b   1.000
_cell.length_c   1.000
_cell.angle_alpha   90.00
_cell.angle_beta   90.00
_cell.angle_gamma   90.00
#
_symmetry.space_group_name_H-M   'P 1'
#
loop_
_entity.id
_entity.type
_entity.pdbx_description
1 polymer ?
#
loop_
_entity_poly.entity_id
_entity_poly.type
_entity_poly.pdbx_seq_one_letter_code
_entity_poly.pdbx_strand_id
1 'polypeptide(L)'
;MQLKVRIAEADPIIQALMRNDIDILYERHYHQHDVYFFFDDELQGRLRYREDDFMDNAKGIPTKTRVRLTLIGRKREGHFEHDVLLSRSRFLAPATNSLRFYREYFKPKTEVLIDKDRLRWFIKYKDTEFYLNLDNVTTPALGYFLEIKSRTWSRKDADNKAHLVNELLELLGASLSEIVTLDYMDMIEQ
;
A
#
# COMPACT_ATOMS: atom_id res chain seq x y z
N MET A 1 10.05 2.55 -5.83
CA MET A 1 10.44 2.81 -4.44
C MET A 1 9.21 3.08 -3.57
N GLN A 2 9.29 2.83 -2.30
CA GLN A 2 8.23 3.16 -1.33
C GLN A 2 8.82 3.45 0.04
N LEU A 3 8.19 4.36 0.76
CA LEU A 3 8.41 4.63 2.17
C LEU A 3 7.07 4.44 2.88
N LYS A 4 7.07 3.85 4.06
CA LYS A 4 5.88 3.71 4.89
C LYS A 4 6.21 4.10 6.32
N VAL A 5 5.35 4.91 6.92
CA VAL A 5 5.47 5.31 8.32
C VAL A 5 4.16 5.02 9.05
N ARG A 6 4.27 4.72 10.34
CA ARG A 6 3.11 4.69 11.24
C ARG A 6 2.75 6.12 11.62
N ILE A 7 1.48 6.43 11.72
CA ILE A 7 0.98 7.72 12.18
C ILE A 7 -0.09 7.51 13.25
N ALA A 8 -0.24 8.49 14.12
CA ALA A 8 -1.24 8.43 15.20
C ALA A 8 -2.66 8.69 14.66
N GLU A 9 -2.80 9.67 13.77
CA GLU A 9 -4.08 10.16 13.26
C GLU A 9 -4.00 10.51 11.78
N ALA A 10 -5.14 10.44 11.08
CA ALA A 10 -5.26 10.73 9.67
C ALA A 10 -5.36 12.24 9.35
N ASP A 11 -6.10 12.98 10.18
CA ASP A 11 -6.49 14.36 9.91
C ASP A 11 -5.33 15.33 9.70
N PRO A 12 -4.22 15.28 10.46
CA PRO A 12 -3.06 16.14 10.22
C PRO A 12 -2.48 15.97 8.81
N ILE A 13 -2.42 14.73 8.32
CA ILE A 13 -1.91 14.42 6.98
C ILE A 13 -2.85 14.97 5.91
N ILE A 14 -4.16 14.78 6.08
CA ILE A 14 -5.18 15.29 5.14
C ILE A 14 -5.12 16.81 5.07
N GLN A 15 -5.01 17.49 6.21
CA GLN A 15 -4.90 18.96 6.26
C GLN A 15 -3.60 19.45 5.60
N ALA A 16 -2.50 18.75 5.80
CA ALA A 16 -1.22 19.10 5.17
C ALA A 16 -1.26 18.97 3.64
N LEU A 17 -1.98 17.96 3.12
CA LEU A 17 -2.18 17.76 1.68
C LEU A 17 -2.97 18.90 1.01
N MET A 18 -3.84 19.60 1.74
CA MET A 18 -4.65 20.71 1.22
C MET A 18 -3.87 22.03 1.12
N ARG A 19 -2.58 22.05 1.50
CA ARG A 19 -1.70 23.22 1.33
C ARG A 19 -1.31 23.38 -0.14
N ASN A 20 -1.00 24.62 -0.53
CA ASN A 20 -0.78 25.02 -1.94
C ASN A 20 0.52 24.47 -2.58
N ASP A 21 1.36 23.78 -1.82
CA ASP A 21 2.68 23.30 -2.29
C ASP A 21 2.63 21.93 -2.97
N ILE A 22 1.45 21.29 -2.96
CA ILE A 22 1.24 19.95 -3.50
C ILE A 22 0.11 19.97 -4.52
N ASP A 23 0.40 19.61 -5.76
CA ASP A 23 -0.60 19.47 -6.81
C ASP A 23 -1.29 18.11 -6.69
N ILE A 24 -2.54 18.08 -6.26
CA ILE A 24 -3.36 16.86 -6.23
C ILE A 24 -3.96 16.66 -7.63
N LEU A 25 -3.49 15.64 -8.35
CA LEU A 25 -3.96 15.31 -9.69
C LEU A 25 -5.27 14.51 -9.66
N TYR A 26 -5.40 13.59 -8.72
CA TYR A 26 -6.67 12.92 -8.39
C TYR A 26 -6.61 12.27 -7.01
N GLU A 27 -7.78 12.01 -6.44
CA GLU A 27 -7.94 11.22 -5.22
C GLU A 27 -8.88 10.03 -5.46
N ARG A 28 -8.75 9.02 -4.60
CA ARG A 28 -9.63 7.83 -4.57
C ARG A 28 -9.74 7.30 -3.16
N HIS A 29 -10.93 6.86 -2.84
CA HIS A 29 -11.21 6.15 -1.61
C HIS A 29 -11.50 4.68 -1.91
N TYR A 30 -10.86 3.78 -1.16
CA TYR A 30 -11.05 2.33 -1.29
C TYR A 30 -11.33 1.73 0.08
N HIS A 31 -12.32 0.86 0.13
CA HIS A 31 -12.33 -0.19 1.12
C HIS A 31 -11.67 -1.42 0.51
N GLN A 32 -10.62 -1.93 1.13
CA GLN A 32 -9.82 -3.03 0.60
C GLN A 32 -9.90 -4.24 1.52
N HIS A 33 -10.36 -5.34 0.95
CA HIS A 33 -10.41 -6.64 1.60
C HIS A 33 -9.36 -7.55 0.97
N ASP A 34 -8.33 -7.91 1.73
CA ASP A 34 -7.22 -8.78 1.31
C ASP A 34 -7.31 -10.13 2.00
N VAL A 35 -7.28 -11.22 1.22
CA VAL A 35 -7.08 -12.57 1.73
C VAL A 35 -5.74 -13.08 1.21
N TYR A 36 -4.83 -13.38 2.10
CA TYR A 36 -3.54 -13.97 1.77
C TYR A 36 -3.60 -15.48 1.96
N PHE A 37 -3.23 -16.22 0.92
CA PHE A 37 -3.12 -17.67 0.93
C PHE A 37 -1.68 -18.10 1.14
N PHE A 38 -1.47 -19.02 2.07
CA PHE A 38 -0.19 -19.65 2.34
C PHE A 38 -0.26 -21.13 2.01
N PHE A 39 0.82 -21.65 1.45
CA PHE A 39 0.93 -23.03 1.01
C PHE A 39 2.06 -23.75 1.77
N ASP A 40 2.06 -25.08 1.73
CA ASP A 40 3.10 -25.88 2.38
C ASP A 40 4.48 -25.68 1.76
N ASP A 41 4.54 -25.43 0.46
CA ASP A 41 5.78 -25.10 -0.22
C ASP A 41 6.20 -23.66 0.08
N GLU A 42 7.14 -23.54 1.00
CA GLU A 42 7.71 -22.27 1.38
C GLU A 42 8.37 -21.51 0.20
N LEU A 43 8.69 -22.18 -0.94
CA LEU A 43 9.28 -21.55 -2.10
C LEU A 43 8.27 -20.77 -2.95
N GLN A 44 6.98 -21.04 -2.81
CA GLN A 44 5.94 -20.49 -3.69
C GLN A 44 5.61 -19.00 -3.48
N GLY A 45 6.08 -18.36 -2.42
CA GLY A 45 5.68 -16.99 -2.10
C GLY A 45 4.23 -16.91 -1.56
N ARG A 46 3.61 -15.73 -1.67
CA ARG A 46 2.27 -15.47 -1.14
C ARG A 46 1.31 -15.17 -2.29
N LEU A 47 0.14 -15.77 -2.30
CA LEU A 47 -0.94 -15.41 -3.19
C LEU A 47 -1.94 -14.55 -2.43
N ARG A 48 -2.25 -13.36 -2.97
CA ARG A 48 -3.25 -12.47 -2.39
C ARG A 48 -4.44 -12.34 -3.32
N TYR A 49 -5.61 -12.65 -2.81
CA TYR A 49 -6.90 -12.23 -3.37
C TYR A 49 -7.25 -10.86 -2.76
N ARG A 50 -7.63 -9.89 -3.59
CA ARG A 50 -8.01 -8.54 -3.15
C ARG A 50 -9.29 -8.10 -3.81
N GLU A 51 -10.22 -7.64 -3.01
CA GLU A 51 -11.34 -6.82 -3.42
C GLU A 51 -11.04 -5.36 -3.10
N ASP A 52 -11.15 -4.50 -4.10
CA ASP A 52 -11.09 -3.05 -3.96
C ASP A 52 -12.49 -2.50 -4.21
N ASP A 53 -13.20 -2.09 -3.18
CA ASP A 53 -14.44 -1.35 -3.27
C ASP A 53 -14.12 0.14 -3.43
N PHE A 54 -14.49 0.70 -4.57
CA PHE A 54 -14.34 2.12 -4.84
C PHE A 54 -15.48 2.86 -4.16
N MET A 55 -15.18 3.65 -3.14
CA MET A 55 -16.17 4.33 -2.33
C MET A 55 -16.59 5.66 -2.96
N ASP A 56 -17.89 5.94 -2.89
CA ASP A 56 -18.42 7.30 -3.09
C ASP A 56 -18.35 8.03 -1.75
N ASN A 57 -17.45 9.01 -1.64
CA ASN A 57 -17.24 9.74 -0.38
C ASN A 57 -18.50 10.49 0.10
N ALA A 58 -19.37 10.90 -0.83
CA ALA A 58 -20.60 11.62 -0.48
C ALA A 58 -21.69 10.71 0.07
N LYS A 59 -21.71 9.45 -0.38
CA LYS A 59 -22.77 8.48 -0.05
C LYS A 59 -22.33 7.40 0.92
N GLY A 60 -21.01 7.21 1.09
CA GLY A 60 -20.45 6.15 1.94
C GLY A 60 -20.72 4.72 1.44
N ILE A 61 -21.04 4.55 0.15
CA ILE A 61 -21.35 3.27 -0.46
C ILE A 61 -20.36 2.93 -1.58
N PRO A 62 -20.10 1.65 -1.85
CA PRO A 62 -19.28 1.26 -2.98
C PRO A 62 -20.00 1.53 -4.32
N THR A 63 -19.27 2.13 -5.25
CA THR A 63 -19.75 2.39 -6.62
C THR A 63 -19.33 1.29 -7.59
N LYS A 64 -18.22 0.62 -7.29
CA LYS A 64 -17.63 -0.43 -8.10
C LYS A 64 -16.71 -1.29 -7.25
N THR A 65 -16.74 -2.59 -7.47
CA THR A 65 -15.76 -3.53 -6.91
C THR A 65 -14.81 -4.01 -8.01
N ARG A 66 -13.52 -4.05 -7.69
CA ARG A 66 -12.50 -4.64 -8.54
C ARG A 66 -11.81 -5.77 -7.80
N VAL A 67 -11.78 -6.95 -8.41
CA VAL A 67 -11.16 -8.12 -7.79
C VAL A 67 -9.89 -8.52 -8.54
N ARG A 68 -8.84 -8.86 -7.79
CA ARG A 68 -7.53 -9.22 -8.34
C ARG A 68 -6.85 -10.33 -7.55
N LEU A 69 -6.13 -11.17 -8.27
CA LEU A 69 -5.12 -12.05 -7.70
C LEU A 69 -3.74 -11.40 -7.84
N THR A 70 -2.89 -11.59 -6.86
CA THR A 70 -1.51 -11.12 -6.89
C THR A 70 -0.60 -12.18 -6.33
N LEU A 71 0.30 -12.72 -7.16
CA LEU A 71 1.41 -13.50 -6.67
C LEU A 71 2.50 -12.53 -6.18
N ILE A 72 2.92 -12.67 -4.94
CA ILE A 72 3.90 -11.81 -4.29
C ILE A 72 5.16 -12.64 -4.04
N GLY A 73 6.27 -12.27 -4.69
CA GLY A 73 7.54 -12.94 -4.53
C GLY A 73 8.09 -12.84 -3.10
N ARG A 74 8.90 -13.82 -2.70
CA ARG A 74 9.49 -13.89 -1.34
C ARG A 74 10.54 -12.82 -1.10
N LYS A 75 11.38 -12.56 -2.11
CA LYS A 75 12.51 -11.63 -1.97
C LYS A 75 12.08 -10.20 -2.27
N ARG A 76 12.53 -9.28 -1.43
CA ARG A 76 12.51 -7.85 -1.75
C ARG A 76 13.61 -7.58 -2.75
N GLU A 77 13.31 -6.78 -3.76
CA GLU A 77 14.29 -6.37 -4.77
C GLU A 77 15.05 -5.17 -4.24
N GLY A 78 16.25 -5.41 -3.66
CA GLY A 78 17.23 -4.39 -3.30
C GLY A 78 16.97 -3.65 -1.98
N HIS A 79 18.06 -3.17 -1.40
CA HIS A 79 18.10 -2.17 -0.35
C HIS A 79 18.78 -0.92 -0.90
N PHE A 80 18.24 0.27 -0.59
CA PHE A 80 18.90 1.53 -0.81
C PHE A 80 19.48 2.05 0.52
N GLU A 81 20.50 2.92 0.44
CA GLU A 81 21.15 3.53 1.61
C GLU A 81 20.21 4.47 2.41
N HIS A 82 19.07 4.81 1.85
CA HIS A 82 18.06 5.68 2.46
C HIS A 82 16.81 4.87 2.73
N ASP A 83 16.55 4.31 3.83
CA ASP A 83 15.33 3.66 4.36
C ASP A 83 14.13 3.42 3.41
N VAL A 84 14.37 3.58 2.11
CA VAL A 84 13.44 3.39 1.00
C VAL A 84 13.54 1.96 0.49
N LEU A 85 12.43 1.24 0.54
CA LEU A 85 12.37 -0.15 0.13
C LEU A 85 11.95 -0.28 -1.33
N LEU A 86 12.61 -1.17 -2.07
CA LEU A 86 12.04 -1.71 -3.28
C LEU A 86 10.94 -2.72 -2.93
N SER A 87 9.85 -2.68 -3.67
CA SER A 87 8.75 -3.62 -3.45
C SER A 87 9.14 -5.02 -3.91
N ARG A 88 8.55 -6.04 -3.28
CA ARG A 88 8.61 -7.42 -3.78
C ARG A 88 8.05 -7.49 -5.20
N SER A 89 8.57 -8.39 -6.02
CA SER A 89 7.98 -8.68 -7.33
C SER A 89 6.51 -9.08 -7.20
N ARG A 90 5.68 -8.56 -8.10
CA ARG A 90 4.23 -8.78 -8.06
C ARG A 90 3.72 -9.10 -9.45
N PHE A 91 3.07 -10.25 -9.56
CA PHE A 91 2.37 -10.66 -10.77
C PHE A 91 0.87 -10.53 -10.56
N LEU A 92 0.24 -9.63 -11.30
CA LEU A 92 -1.18 -9.28 -11.15
C LEU A 92 -2.01 -9.98 -12.22
N ALA A 93 -3.14 -10.53 -11.80
CA ALA A 93 -4.17 -11.05 -12.69
C ALA A 93 -5.56 -10.59 -12.22
N PRO A 94 -6.52 -10.36 -13.14
CA PRO A 94 -7.91 -10.22 -12.75
C PRO A 94 -8.39 -11.49 -12.05
N ALA A 95 -9.18 -11.34 -10.99
CA ALA A 95 -9.89 -12.46 -10.40
C ALA A 95 -11.33 -12.46 -10.96
N THR A 96 -11.66 -13.48 -11.75
CA THR A 96 -12.94 -13.60 -12.44
C THR A 96 -13.95 -14.47 -11.70
N ASN A 97 -13.49 -15.18 -10.66
CA ASN A 97 -14.30 -16.07 -9.84
C ASN A 97 -14.39 -15.54 -8.40
N SER A 98 -15.34 -16.07 -7.64
CA SER A 98 -15.51 -15.72 -6.23
C SER A 98 -14.32 -16.20 -5.36
N LEU A 99 -14.15 -15.58 -4.20
CA LEU A 99 -13.17 -16.00 -3.18
C LEU A 99 -13.33 -17.49 -2.83
N ARG A 100 -14.58 -17.97 -2.73
CA ARG A 100 -14.87 -19.38 -2.44
C ARG A 100 -14.27 -20.32 -3.50
N PHE A 101 -14.39 -19.98 -4.78
CA PHE A 101 -13.76 -20.76 -5.85
C PHE A 101 -12.25 -20.86 -5.66
N TYR A 102 -11.57 -19.76 -5.34
CA TYR A 102 -10.13 -19.76 -5.16
C TYR A 102 -9.70 -20.55 -3.91
N ARG A 103 -10.47 -20.52 -2.83
CA ARG A 103 -10.25 -21.36 -1.65
C ARG A 103 -10.32 -22.85 -1.99
N GLU A 104 -11.35 -23.26 -2.69
CA GLU A 104 -11.54 -24.67 -3.09
C GLU A 104 -10.48 -25.13 -4.08
N TYR A 105 -10.09 -24.27 -5.01
CA TYR A 105 -9.11 -24.60 -6.05
C TYR A 105 -7.69 -24.65 -5.51
N PHE A 106 -7.26 -23.64 -4.75
CA PHE A 106 -5.90 -23.54 -4.25
C PHE A 106 -5.66 -24.35 -2.97
N LYS A 107 -6.69 -24.59 -2.18
CA LYS A 107 -6.62 -25.32 -0.89
C LYS A 107 -5.45 -24.85 -0.02
N PRO A 108 -5.42 -23.56 0.35
CA PRO A 108 -4.32 -23.01 1.13
C PRO A 108 -4.25 -23.70 2.49
N LYS A 109 -3.05 -23.83 3.04
CA LYS A 109 -2.82 -24.35 4.39
C LYS A 109 -3.36 -23.40 5.46
N THR A 110 -3.11 -22.09 5.26
CA THR A 110 -3.60 -21.03 6.14
C THR A 110 -3.98 -19.81 5.31
N GLU A 111 -4.88 -19.01 5.88
CA GLU A 111 -5.30 -17.73 5.31
C GLU A 111 -5.10 -16.63 6.35
N VAL A 112 -4.71 -15.45 5.89
CA VAL A 112 -4.67 -14.24 6.70
C VAL A 112 -5.49 -13.16 6.03
N LEU A 113 -6.37 -12.54 6.81
CA LEU A 113 -7.27 -11.49 6.40
C LEU A 113 -6.69 -10.12 6.77
N ILE A 114 -6.74 -9.18 5.85
CA ILE A 114 -6.41 -7.78 6.11
C ILE A 114 -7.47 -6.89 5.50
N ASP A 115 -8.24 -6.21 6.38
CA ASP A 115 -9.15 -5.16 5.97
C ASP A 115 -8.53 -3.80 6.24
N LYS A 116 -8.72 -2.90 5.30
CA LYS A 116 -8.27 -1.53 5.47
C LYS A 116 -9.11 -0.55 4.67
N ASP A 117 -9.30 0.60 5.24
CA ASP A 117 -9.78 1.78 4.58
C ASP A 117 -8.58 2.57 4.02
N ARG A 118 -8.62 2.94 2.73
CA ARG A 118 -7.49 3.58 2.04
C ARG A 118 -7.93 4.82 1.30
N LEU A 119 -7.44 5.96 1.74
CA LEU A 119 -7.41 7.16 0.93
C LEU A 119 -6.14 7.16 0.08
N ARG A 120 -6.29 7.44 -1.20
CA ARG A 120 -5.17 7.51 -2.14
C ARG A 120 -5.21 8.81 -2.91
N TRP A 121 -4.09 9.50 -2.92
CA TRP A 121 -3.85 10.64 -3.78
C TRP A 121 -2.74 10.32 -4.78
N PHE A 122 -2.92 10.77 -6.01
CA PHE A 122 -1.86 10.89 -6.98
C PHE A 122 -1.52 12.37 -7.05
N ILE A 123 -0.30 12.68 -6.73
CA ILE A 123 0.17 14.06 -6.56
C ILE A 123 1.38 14.33 -7.43
N LYS A 124 1.60 15.61 -7.70
CA LYS A 124 2.83 16.13 -8.26
C LYS A 124 3.48 17.06 -7.23
N TYR A 125 4.75 16.79 -6.91
CA TYR A 125 5.57 17.59 -6.00
C TYR A 125 6.94 17.81 -6.63
N LYS A 126 7.35 19.08 -6.80
CA LYS A 126 8.61 19.47 -7.47
C LYS A 126 8.82 18.68 -8.77
N ASP A 127 7.83 18.74 -9.68
CA ASP A 127 7.80 18.04 -10.97
C ASP A 127 7.91 16.51 -10.93
N THR A 128 7.79 15.91 -9.76
CA THR A 128 7.82 14.46 -9.58
C THR A 128 6.48 13.92 -9.13
N GLU A 129 6.07 12.80 -9.74
CA GLU A 129 4.80 12.14 -9.42
C GLU A 129 4.96 11.12 -8.29
N PHE A 130 4.02 11.19 -7.34
CA PHE A 130 3.94 10.27 -6.20
C PHE A 130 2.52 9.74 -5.99
N TYR A 131 2.42 8.53 -5.51
CA TYR A 131 1.22 7.99 -4.89
C TYR A 131 1.35 8.07 -3.38
N LEU A 132 0.40 8.75 -2.74
CA LEU A 132 0.23 8.75 -1.31
C LEU A 132 -0.93 7.82 -0.96
N ASN A 133 -0.72 6.91 -0.03
CA ASN A 133 -1.78 6.09 0.52
C ASN A 133 -1.82 6.33 2.02
N LEU A 134 -2.98 6.73 2.51
CA LEU A 134 -3.30 6.81 3.92
C LEU A 134 -4.20 5.61 4.23
N ASP A 135 -3.65 4.65 4.98
CA ASP A 135 -4.31 3.41 5.32
C ASP A 135 -4.75 3.43 6.78
N ASN A 136 -6.00 3.10 7.04
CA ASN A 136 -6.47 2.65 8.35
C ASN A 136 -6.65 1.14 8.26
N VAL A 137 -5.74 0.37 8.87
CA VAL A 137 -5.81 -1.09 8.89
C VAL A 137 -6.65 -1.52 10.09
N THR A 138 -7.84 -2.05 9.82
CA THR A 138 -8.86 -2.37 10.82
C THR A 138 -8.88 -3.85 11.21
N THR A 139 -8.46 -4.73 10.29
CA THR A 139 -8.35 -6.18 10.53
C THR A 139 -7.00 -6.69 10.05
N PRO A 140 -6.11 -7.15 10.95
CA PRO A 140 -6.15 -6.88 12.38
C PRO A 140 -6.00 -5.39 12.66
N ALA A 141 -6.33 -4.92 13.84
CA ALA A 141 -6.30 -3.50 14.21
C ALA A 141 -4.86 -3.00 14.35
N LEU A 142 -4.20 -2.70 13.21
CA LEU A 142 -2.84 -2.17 13.18
C LEU A 142 -2.78 -0.64 13.25
N GLY A 143 -3.91 0.06 12.99
CA GLY A 143 -3.99 1.52 13.02
C GLY A 143 -3.61 2.18 11.69
N TYR A 144 -3.12 3.43 11.79
CA TYR A 144 -2.90 4.29 10.62
C TYR A 144 -1.48 4.24 10.10
N PHE A 145 -1.36 4.29 8.76
CA PHE A 145 -0.08 4.32 8.05
C PHE A 145 -0.15 5.29 6.87
N LEU A 146 0.91 6.06 6.69
CA LEU A 146 1.15 6.82 5.48
C LEU A 146 2.19 6.08 4.63
N GLU A 147 1.86 5.82 3.37
CA GLU A 147 2.76 5.17 2.42
C GLU A 147 2.94 6.06 1.19
N ILE A 148 4.18 6.47 0.91
CA ILE A 148 4.57 7.27 -0.24
C ILE A 148 5.26 6.35 -1.26
N LYS A 149 4.80 6.38 -2.51
CA LYS A 149 5.33 5.55 -3.60
C LYS A 149 5.66 6.38 -4.81
N SER A 150 6.76 6.02 -5.49
CA SER A 150 7.06 6.51 -6.82
C SER A 150 7.63 5.38 -7.69
N ARG A 151 7.44 5.48 -9.00
CA ARG A 151 8.14 4.63 -9.95
C ARG A 151 9.58 5.11 -10.07
N THR A 152 10.51 4.18 -10.20
CA THR A 152 11.92 4.47 -10.39
C THR A 152 12.44 3.74 -11.63
N TRP A 153 13.25 4.41 -12.41
CA TRP A 153 13.77 3.90 -13.68
C TRP A 153 15.26 3.56 -13.61
N SER A 154 15.97 4.12 -12.63
CA SER A 154 17.39 3.89 -12.41
C SER A 154 17.74 4.12 -10.94
N ARG A 155 18.95 3.73 -10.53
CA ARG A 155 19.46 3.99 -9.17
C ARG A 155 19.52 5.49 -8.90
N LYS A 156 20.09 6.27 -9.84
CA LYS A 156 20.16 7.74 -9.71
C LYS A 156 18.80 8.40 -9.56
N ASP A 157 17.79 7.91 -10.32
CA ASP A 157 16.42 8.39 -10.18
C ASP A 157 15.82 8.02 -8.81
N ALA A 158 16.13 6.83 -8.29
CA ALA A 158 15.72 6.41 -6.96
C ALA A 158 16.33 7.28 -5.85
N ASP A 159 17.62 7.61 -5.96
CA ASP A 159 18.32 8.46 -4.98
C ASP A 159 17.73 9.88 -4.97
N ASN A 160 17.50 10.48 -6.15
CA ASN A 160 16.85 11.80 -6.25
C ASN A 160 15.44 11.78 -5.64
N LYS A 161 14.65 10.76 -5.92
CA LYS A 161 13.29 10.63 -5.40
C LYS A 161 13.27 10.33 -3.90
N ALA A 162 14.29 9.66 -3.35
CA ALA A 162 14.39 9.41 -1.92
C ALA A 162 14.46 10.72 -1.13
N HIS A 163 15.25 11.70 -1.59
CA HIS A 163 15.30 13.03 -0.97
C HIS A 163 13.92 13.72 -1.00
N LEU A 164 13.24 13.69 -2.17
CA LEU A 164 11.90 14.27 -2.31
C LEU A 164 10.86 13.58 -1.44
N VAL A 165 10.96 12.28 -1.25
CA VAL A 165 10.07 11.52 -0.34
C VAL A 165 10.27 11.96 1.10
N ASN A 166 11.52 12.16 1.55
CA ASN A 166 11.80 12.63 2.90
C ASN A 166 11.26 14.05 3.12
N GLU A 167 11.52 14.97 2.18
CA GLU A 167 10.97 16.33 2.22
C GLU A 167 9.43 16.31 2.27
N LEU A 168 8.81 15.48 1.43
CA LEU A 168 7.37 15.34 1.37
C LEU A 168 6.80 14.77 2.68
N LEU A 169 7.51 13.82 3.31
CA LEU A 169 7.11 13.25 4.59
C LEU A 169 7.11 14.35 5.69
N GLU A 170 8.18 15.16 5.76
CA GLU A 170 8.28 16.28 6.70
C GLU A 170 7.19 17.32 6.45
N LEU A 171 6.94 17.67 5.17
CA LEU A 171 5.89 18.60 4.77
C LEU A 171 4.49 18.13 5.22
N LEU A 172 4.27 16.83 5.17
CA LEU A 172 3.03 16.19 5.64
C LEU A 172 2.95 16.07 7.17
N GLY A 173 4.03 16.44 7.90
CA GLY A 173 4.07 16.39 9.35
C GLY A 173 4.27 14.98 9.93
N ALA A 174 4.73 14.03 9.10
CA ALA A 174 5.07 12.70 9.54
C ALA A 174 6.56 12.58 9.87
N SER A 175 6.94 11.63 10.74
CA SER A 175 8.31 11.49 11.22
C SER A 175 9.02 10.30 10.59
N LEU A 176 10.30 10.50 10.24
CA LEU A 176 11.20 9.42 9.82
C LEU A 176 11.48 8.40 10.95
N SER A 177 11.31 8.78 12.22
CA SER A 177 11.46 7.85 13.35
C SER A 177 10.38 6.75 13.38
N GLU A 178 9.28 6.96 12.69
CA GLU A 178 8.14 6.04 12.61
C GLU A 178 8.15 5.16 11.33
N ILE A 179 9.33 5.05 10.67
CA ILE A 179 9.46 4.23 9.46
C ILE A 179 9.18 2.77 9.77
N VAL A 180 8.33 2.18 8.91
CA VAL A 180 7.95 0.78 8.96
C VAL A 180 8.48 0.08 7.71
N THR A 181 9.46 -0.79 7.89
CA THR A 181 10.07 -1.58 6.81
C THR A 181 9.32 -2.86 6.48
N LEU A 182 8.44 -3.30 7.37
CA LEU A 182 7.63 -4.50 7.21
C LEU A 182 6.38 -4.23 6.36
N ASP A 183 5.93 -5.19 5.57
CA ASP A 183 4.57 -5.15 5.03
C ASP A 183 3.55 -5.56 6.13
N TYR A 184 2.25 -5.34 5.87
CA TYR A 184 1.23 -5.63 6.89
C TYR A 184 1.20 -7.10 7.29
N MET A 185 1.53 -8.00 6.36
CA MET A 185 1.62 -9.43 6.67
C MET A 185 2.77 -9.74 7.62
N ASP A 186 3.94 -9.16 7.34
CA ASP A 186 5.13 -9.38 8.17
C ASP A 186 4.94 -8.81 9.60
N MET A 187 4.03 -7.82 9.78
CA MET A 187 3.66 -7.30 11.10
C MET A 187 2.71 -8.21 11.89
N ILE A 188 1.94 -9.04 11.18
CA ILE A 188 0.96 -9.96 11.82
C ILE A 188 1.66 -11.26 12.27
N GLU A 189 2.71 -11.63 11.55
CA GLU A 189 3.48 -12.86 11.84
C GLU A 189 4.46 -12.70 13.02
N GLN A 190 4.60 -11.49 13.59
CA GLN A 190 5.37 -11.19 14.79
C GLN A 190 4.54 -11.33 16.06
#